data_643cc74940d49953789364b75882e56f
#
_entry.id   643cc74940d49953789364b75882e56f
#
_cell.length_a   1.000
_cell.length_b   1.000
_cell.length_c   1.000
_cell.angle_alpha   90.00
_cell.angle_beta   90.00
_cell.angle_gamma   90.00
#
_symmetry.space_group_name_H-M   'P 1'
#
loop_
_entity.id
_entity.type
_entity.pdbx_description
1 polymer ?
#
loop_
_entity_poly.entity_id
_entity_poly.type
_entity_poly.pdbx_seq_one_letter_code
_entity_poly.pdbx_strand_id
1 'polypeptide(L)'
;MVTEKTLRNRVVRIIAATRFPFVDQENWGEGYVTIVNDEVKRRGIDTDEAVVYPSIVITKPDGRIQELADIAVAKEVSPSSVNRWRLISGKAGLGKKEKKFFLYVPPGSEKKALQLLEKNKISYAGLRVYKIIDGILSVTPIKTPDDDYDHRRT
;
A
#
# COMPACT_ATOMS: atom_id res chain seq x y z
N MET A 1 -25.84 0.88 -5.40
CA MET A 1 -24.79 1.88 -5.49
C MET A 1 -23.55 1.46 -4.71
N VAL A 2 -22.41 1.61 -5.32
CA VAL A 2 -21.15 1.22 -4.67
C VAL A 2 -20.64 2.39 -3.84
N THR A 3 -20.42 2.15 -2.55
CA THR A 3 -19.85 3.18 -1.67
C THR A 3 -18.35 3.25 -1.89
N GLU A 4 -17.73 4.35 -1.42
CA GLU A 4 -16.29 4.48 -1.48
C GLU A 4 -15.59 3.38 -0.69
N LYS A 5 -16.17 3.01 0.44
CA LYS A 5 -15.59 1.94 1.25
C LYS A 5 -15.64 0.60 0.50
N THR A 6 -16.74 0.30 -0.13
CA THR A 6 -16.88 -0.93 -0.91
C THR A 6 -15.91 -0.93 -2.09
N LEU A 7 -15.77 0.21 -2.75
CA LEU A 7 -14.81 0.34 -3.85
C LEU A 7 -13.40 0.13 -3.36
N ARG A 8 -13.05 0.77 -2.23
CA ARG A 8 -11.70 0.60 -1.68
C ARG A 8 -11.41 -0.86 -1.37
N ASN A 9 -12.34 -1.54 -0.70
CA ASN A 9 -12.12 -2.94 -0.35
C ASN A 9 -11.94 -3.81 -1.59
N ARG A 10 -12.68 -3.50 -2.65
CA ARG A 10 -12.53 -4.24 -3.90
C ARG A 10 -11.16 -3.99 -4.51
N VAL A 11 -10.72 -2.74 -4.53
CA VAL A 11 -9.40 -2.39 -5.05
C VAL A 11 -8.30 -3.06 -4.24
N VAL A 12 -8.44 -3.04 -2.92
CA VAL A 12 -7.47 -3.71 -2.04
C VAL A 12 -7.32 -5.18 -2.43
N ARG A 13 -8.43 -5.88 -2.60
CA ARG A 13 -8.37 -7.30 -2.93
C ARG A 13 -7.74 -7.55 -4.30
N ILE A 14 -8.06 -6.71 -5.28
CA ILE A 14 -7.47 -6.88 -6.61
C ILE A 14 -5.97 -6.59 -6.59
N ILE A 15 -5.57 -5.52 -5.92
CA ILE A 15 -4.15 -5.19 -5.83
C ILE A 15 -3.39 -6.28 -5.10
N ALA A 16 -3.95 -6.76 -3.99
CA ALA A 16 -3.30 -7.84 -3.25
C ALA A 16 -3.12 -9.08 -4.12
N ALA A 17 -4.13 -9.39 -4.92
CA ALA A 17 -4.09 -10.59 -5.76
C ALA A 17 -3.19 -10.44 -6.98
N THR A 18 -2.90 -9.21 -7.42
CA THR A 18 -2.19 -9.00 -8.68
C THR A 18 -0.84 -8.33 -8.54
N ARG A 19 -0.52 -7.77 -7.38
CA ARG A 19 0.72 -7.00 -7.21
C ARG A 19 1.63 -7.51 -6.11
N PHE A 20 1.15 -8.40 -5.28
CA PHE A 20 1.91 -8.88 -4.14
C PHE A 20 2.10 -10.39 -4.24
N PRO A 21 2.83 -11.00 -3.31
CA PRO A 21 3.48 -12.28 -3.58
C PRO A 21 2.58 -13.31 -4.24
N PHE A 22 3.04 -13.77 -5.36
CA PHE A 22 2.43 -14.88 -6.07
C PHE A 22 3.45 -15.99 -6.18
N VAL A 23 2.91 -17.16 -6.43
CA VAL A 23 3.77 -18.33 -6.62
C VAL A 23 4.79 -18.12 -7.73
N ASP A 24 4.41 -17.38 -8.76
CA ASP A 24 5.28 -17.19 -9.92
C ASP A 24 6.13 -15.92 -9.85
N GLN A 25 6.13 -15.22 -8.75
CA GLN A 25 6.97 -14.03 -8.63
C GLN A 25 8.34 -14.43 -8.08
N GLU A 26 9.36 -14.18 -8.88
CA GLU A 26 10.70 -14.64 -8.55
C GLU A 26 11.30 -13.95 -7.33
N ASN A 27 10.87 -12.76 -7.04
CA ASN A 27 11.45 -11.99 -5.94
C ASN A 27 10.96 -12.38 -4.56
N TRP A 28 9.99 -13.29 -4.51
CA TRP A 28 9.39 -13.70 -3.26
C TRP A 28 9.71 -15.14 -2.96
N GLY A 29 10.23 -15.40 -1.77
CA GLY A 29 10.49 -16.76 -1.36
C GLY A 29 9.22 -17.45 -0.87
N GLU A 30 9.35 -18.71 -0.57
CA GLU A 30 8.24 -19.47 -0.02
C GLU A 30 7.91 -18.98 1.38
N GLY A 31 6.63 -19.06 1.72
CA GLY A 31 6.20 -18.69 3.07
C GLY A 31 5.86 -17.23 3.25
N TYR A 32 6.08 -16.39 2.24
CA TYR A 32 5.61 -15.01 2.31
C TYR A 32 4.11 -15.00 2.19
N VAL A 33 3.46 -14.16 2.99
CA VAL A 33 2.00 -14.12 3.06
C VAL A 33 1.51 -12.73 2.79
N THR A 34 0.48 -12.63 1.95
CA THR A 34 -0.22 -11.37 1.70
C THR A 34 -1.48 -11.35 2.53
N ILE A 35 -1.58 -10.39 3.44
CA ILE A 35 -2.71 -10.26 4.34
C ILE A 35 -3.50 -9.00 3.96
N VAL A 36 -4.80 -9.15 3.80
CA VAL A 36 -5.68 -8.06 3.41
C VAL A 36 -6.50 -7.63 4.62
N ASN A 37 -6.48 -6.33 4.91
CA ASN A 37 -7.35 -5.73 5.90
C ASN A 37 -8.43 -4.96 5.17
N ASP A 38 -9.52 -5.64 4.87
CA ASP A 38 -10.66 -5.00 4.20
C ASP A 38 -11.75 -4.77 5.24
N GLU A 39 -12.89 -5.42 5.08
CA GLU A 39 -13.94 -5.31 6.10
C GLU A 39 -13.55 -6.04 7.37
N VAL A 40 -12.69 -7.05 7.24
CA VAL A 40 -12.21 -7.82 8.38
C VAL A 40 -10.79 -7.39 8.69
N LYS A 41 -10.54 -6.98 9.91
CA LYS A 41 -9.20 -6.58 10.36
C LYS A 41 -8.43 -7.83 10.75
N ARG A 42 -7.47 -8.22 9.93
CA ARG A 42 -6.73 -9.48 10.12
C ARG A 42 -5.37 -9.29 10.75
N ARG A 43 -4.67 -8.23 10.37
CA ARG A 43 -3.34 -7.99 10.92
C ARG A 43 -3.10 -6.50 11.05
N GLY A 44 -2.91 -6.06 12.29
CA GLY A 44 -2.51 -4.69 12.55
C GLY A 44 -1.03 -4.58 12.78
N ILE A 45 -0.53 -3.38 12.80
CA ILE A 45 0.84 -3.11 13.21
C ILE A 45 0.80 -2.25 14.46
N ASP A 46 1.67 -2.58 15.41
CA ASP A 46 1.78 -1.81 16.65
C ASP A 46 2.68 -0.61 16.41
N THR A 47 2.16 0.56 16.75
CA THR A 47 2.94 1.79 16.68
C THR A 47 2.96 2.43 18.05
N ASP A 48 3.77 3.47 18.21
CA ASP A 48 3.84 4.17 19.49
C ASP A 48 2.51 4.81 19.87
N GLU A 49 1.65 5.07 18.90
CA GLU A 49 0.39 5.79 19.16
C GLU A 49 -0.81 4.88 19.17
N ALA A 50 -0.84 3.85 18.32
CA ALA A 50 -2.01 3.03 18.17
C ALA A 50 -1.71 1.82 17.31
N VAL A 51 -2.64 0.87 17.30
CA VAL A 51 -2.60 -0.22 16.32
C VAL A 51 -3.23 0.28 15.03
N VAL A 52 -2.50 0.17 13.95
CA VAL A 52 -2.97 0.63 12.64
C VAL A 52 -3.12 -0.60 11.73
N TYR A 53 -4.14 -0.58 10.89
CA TYR A 53 -4.40 -1.68 9.97
C TYR A 53 -4.18 -1.21 8.54
N PRO A 54 -2.97 -1.37 7.99
CA PRO A 54 -2.74 -1.03 6.58
C PRO A 54 -3.61 -1.91 5.69
N SER A 55 -3.94 -1.40 4.51
CA SER A 55 -4.79 -2.17 3.60
C SER A 55 -4.19 -3.53 3.27
N ILE A 56 -2.88 -3.59 3.08
CA ILE A 56 -2.19 -4.83 2.75
C ILE A 56 -0.94 -4.94 3.61
N VAL A 57 -0.74 -6.11 4.21
CA VAL A 57 0.44 -6.41 5.02
C VAL A 57 1.09 -7.65 4.42
N ILE A 58 2.36 -7.54 4.07
CA ILE A 58 3.13 -8.67 3.56
C ILE A 58 4.08 -9.11 4.66
N THR A 59 4.01 -10.39 5.03
CA THR A 59 4.90 -10.91 6.06
C THR A 59 5.86 -11.94 5.49
N LYS A 60 7.01 -12.02 6.14
CA LYS A 60 7.99 -13.08 5.89
C LYS A 60 7.50 -14.38 6.51
N PRO A 61 8.15 -15.49 6.18
CA PRO A 61 7.77 -16.77 6.79
C PRO A 61 7.78 -16.77 8.31
N ASP A 62 8.62 -15.95 8.92
CA ASP A 62 8.69 -15.87 10.38
C ASP A 62 7.68 -14.89 10.97
N GLY A 63 6.82 -14.31 10.13
CA GLY A 63 5.79 -13.39 10.58
C GLY A 63 6.19 -11.93 10.62
N ARG A 64 7.47 -11.62 10.40
CA ARG A 64 7.90 -10.23 10.39
C ARG A 64 7.39 -9.51 9.16
N ILE A 65 7.22 -8.20 9.30
CA ILE A 65 6.68 -7.38 8.21
C ILE A 65 7.73 -7.18 7.13
N GLN A 66 7.35 -7.44 5.89
CA GLN A 66 8.18 -7.22 4.72
C GLN A 66 7.79 -5.94 4.01
N GLU A 67 6.51 -5.78 3.70
CA GLU A 67 6.00 -4.60 3.01
C GLU A 67 4.64 -4.23 3.54
N LEU A 68 4.31 -2.96 3.42
CA LEU A 68 3.00 -2.45 3.79
C LEU A 68 2.46 -1.60 2.65
N ALA A 69 1.18 -1.70 2.39
CA ALA A 69 0.53 -0.88 1.39
C ALA A 69 -0.76 -0.32 1.94
N ASP A 70 -1.08 0.89 1.55
CA ASP A 70 -2.34 1.50 1.91
C ASP A 70 -3.03 2.00 0.65
N ILE A 71 -4.31 1.71 0.56
CA ILE A 71 -5.12 2.13 -0.57
C ILE A 71 -6.09 3.19 -0.07
N ALA A 72 -6.01 4.38 -0.66
CA ALA A 72 -6.84 5.51 -0.27
C ALA A 72 -7.86 5.79 -1.37
N VAL A 73 -9.06 6.20 -0.96
CA VAL A 73 -10.02 6.78 -1.89
C VAL A 73 -9.81 8.30 -1.88
N ALA A 74 -10.45 9.00 -2.81
CA ALA A 74 -10.17 10.43 -3.01
C ALA A 74 -10.27 11.25 -1.73
N LYS A 75 -11.31 11.06 -0.95
CA LYS A 75 -11.49 11.85 0.26
C LYS A 75 -10.46 11.55 1.34
N GLU A 76 -9.80 10.40 1.23
CA GLU A 76 -8.77 10.01 2.19
C GLU A 76 -7.41 10.59 1.84
N VAL A 77 -7.27 11.17 0.65
CA VAL A 77 -6.04 11.85 0.29
C VAL A 77 -6.14 13.28 0.81
N SER A 78 -5.87 13.44 2.08
CA SER A 78 -6.06 14.70 2.79
C SER A 78 -5.14 14.77 3.99
N PRO A 79 -4.96 15.95 4.59
CA PRO A 79 -4.13 16.06 5.79
C PRO A 79 -4.56 15.13 6.92
N SER A 80 -5.82 14.75 6.98
CA SER A 80 -6.29 13.85 8.04
C SER A 80 -5.69 12.46 7.96
N SER A 81 -5.14 12.06 6.82
CA SER A 81 -4.52 10.76 6.66
C SER A 81 -3.01 10.78 6.89
N VAL A 82 -2.44 11.96 7.09
CA VAL A 82 -0.98 12.07 7.19
C VAL A 82 -0.44 11.28 8.37
N ASN A 83 -1.11 11.36 9.52
CA ASN A 83 -0.61 10.63 10.68
C ASN A 83 -0.65 9.12 10.47
N ARG A 84 -1.72 8.63 9.84
CA ARG A 84 -1.84 7.22 9.52
C ARG A 84 -0.68 6.79 8.61
N TRP A 85 -0.41 7.55 7.56
CA TRP A 85 0.66 7.21 6.63
C TRP A 85 2.04 7.27 7.30
N ARG A 86 2.22 8.25 8.21
CA ARG A 86 3.49 8.36 8.94
C ARG A 86 3.72 7.14 9.81
N LEU A 87 2.67 6.69 10.51
CA LEU A 87 2.79 5.53 11.37
C LEU A 87 3.08 4.26 10.56
N ILE A 88 2.40 4.08 9.42
CA ILE A 88 2.66 2.95 8.57
C ILE A 88 4.08 2.98 8.02
N SER A 89 4.50 4.15 7.53
CA SER A 89 5.83 4.31 6.99
C SER A 89 6.90 3.99 8.03
N GLY A 90 6.68 4.43 9.28
CA GLY A 90 7.63 4.16 10.34
C GLY A 90 7.87 2.68 10.57
N LYS A 91 6.85 1.86 10.36
CA LYS A 91 6.98 0.42 10.53
C LYS A 91 7.44 -0.27 9.26
N ALA A 92 7.24 0.37 8.10
CA ALA A 92 7.66 -0.21 6.84
C ALA A 92 9.15 0.00 6.57
N GLY A 93 9.74 0.99 7.21
CA GLY A 93 11.14 1.30 6.97
C GLY A 93 11.37 2.02 5.65
N LEU A 94 12.62 2.25 5.31
CA LEU A 94 13.00 3.04 4.15
C LEU A 94 13.27 2.21 2.92
N GLY A 95 12.95 1.01 2.90
CA GLY A 95 12.90 0.31 1.70
C GLY A 95 14.11 -0.23 1.10
N LYS A 96 14.86 -0.56 0.71
CA LYS A 96 15.81 -1.35 -0.04
C LYS A 96 15.83 -2.79 0.37
N LYS A 97 15.69 -3.08 1.62
CA LYS A 97 15.90 -4.44 2.05
C LYS A 97 14.68 -5.12 2.56
N GLU A 98 14.07 -4.61 3.60
CA GLU A 98 13.07 -5.41 4.23
C GLU A 98 11.67 -4.84 4.19
N LYS A 99 11.44 -3.69 4.75
CA LYS A 99 10.09 -3.19 4.89
C LYS A 99 9.88 -2.00 3.98
N LYS A 100 8.81 -2.00 3.20
CA LYS A 100 8.53 -0.94 2.25
C LYS A 100 7.08 -0.51 2.37
N PHE A 101 6.84 0.79 2.18
CA PHE A 101 5.50 1.37 2.22
C PHE A 101 5.10 1.85 0.82
N PHE A 102 3.98 1.34 0.33
CA PHE A 102 3.42 1.74 -0.95
C PHE A 102 2.06 2.37 -0.73
N LEU A 103 1.84 3.54 -1.35
CA LEU A 103 0.55 4.23 -1.27
C LEU A 103 -0.11 4.21 -2.64
N TYR A 104 -1.37 3.79 -2.66
CA TYR A 104 -2.17 3.74 -3.89
C TYR A 104 -3.30 4.73 -3.77
N VAL A 105 -3.46 5.59 -4.78
CA VAL A 105 -4.48 6.63 -4.77
C VAL A 105 -5.23 6.63 -6.11
N PRO A 106 -6.45 7.18 -6.14
CA PRO A 106 -7.22 7.21 -7.39
C PRO A 106 -6.74 8.31 -8.32
N PRO A 107 -7.14 8.28 -9.59
CA PRO A 107 -6.77 9.32 -10.54
C PRO A 107 -7.22 10.68 -10.07
N GLY A 108 -6.37 11.69 -10.26
CA GLY A 108 -6.67 13.03 -9.82
C GLY A 108 -6.17 13.35 -8.43
N SER A 109 -5.80 12.35 -7.65
CA SER A 109 -5.31 12.55 -6.28
C SER A 109 -3.80 12.44 -6.17
N GLU A 110 -3.11 12.06 -7.23
CA GLU A 110 -1.69 11.77 -7.16
C GLU A 110 -0.83 12.97 -6.79
N LYS A 111 -1.16 14.13 -7.31
CA LYS A 111 -0.38 15.33 -7.00
C LYS A 111 -0.52 15.72 -5.54
N LYS A 112 -1.75 15.66 -5.04
CA LYS A 112 -2.00 15.98 -3.65
C LYS A 112 -1.35 14.98 -2.72
N ALA A 113 -1.41 13.69 -3.07
CA ALA A 113 -0.78 12.66 -2.28
C ALA A 113 0.74 12.88 -2.21
N LEU A 114 1.35 13.17 -3.34
CA LEU A 114 2.78 13.41 -3.38
C LEU A 114 3.15 14.61 -2.51
N GLN A 115 2.37 15.70 -2.58
CA GLN A 115 2.62 16.87 -1.76
C GLN A 115 2.52 16.54 -0.27
N LEU A 116 1.51 15.77 0.11
CA LEU A 116 1.34 15.41 1.51
C LEU A 116 2.49 14.54 2.02
N LEU A 117 2.91 13.58 1.21
CA LEU A 117 4.03 12.73 1.60
C LEU A 117 5.31 13.53 1.76
N GLU A 118 5.62 14.37 0.79
CA GLU A 118 6.89 15.10 0.81
C GLU A 118 6.91 16.26 1.78
N LYS A 119 5.81 16.98 1.87
CA LYS A 119 5.72 18.08 2.84
C LYS A 119 5.89 17.59 4.27
N ASN A 120 5.37 16.42 4.57
CA ASN A 120 5.41 15.86 5.92
C ASN A 120 6.58 14.89 6.11
N LYS A 121 7.47 14.81 5.13
CA LYS A 121 8.68 13.99 5.19
C LYS A 121 8.39 12.54 5.52
N ILE A 122 7.35 12.01 4.91
CA ILE A 122 6.97 10.61 5.07
C ILE A 122 7.74 9.79 4.02
N SER A 123 8.48 8.80 4.48
CA SER A 123 9.21 7.93 3.58
C SER A 123 8.26 6.94 2.93
N TYR A 124 8.46 6.69 1.65
CA TYR A 124 7.64 5.72 0.92
C TYR A 124 8.45 5.08 -0.18
N ALA A 125 8.13 3.83 -0.47
CA ALA A 125 8.81 3.10 -1.53
C ALA A 125 8.19 3.37 -2.89
N GLY A 126 6.90 3.67 -2.92
CA GLY A 126 6.25 3.99 -4.17
C GLY A 126 4.90 4.63 -3.98
N LEU A 127 4.59 5.56 -4.87
CA LEU A 127 3.26 6.14 -5.00
C LEU A 127 2.69 5.68 -6.33
N ARG A 128 1.50 5.12 -6.29
CA ARG A 128 0.86 4.50 -7.45
C ARG A 128 -0.54 5.03 -7.61
N VAL A 129 -0.99 5.14 -8.86
CA VAL A 129 -2.39 5.48 -9.15
C VAL A 129 -3.09 4.23 -9.62
N TYR A 130 -4.23 3.93 -9.02
CA TYR A 130 -5.07 2.83 -9.47
C TYR A 130 -6.27 3.39 -10.22
N LYS A 131 -6.75 2.63 -11.18
CA LYS A 131 -7.91 3.01 -11.96
C LYS A 131 -8.65 1.74 -12.38
N ILE A 132 -9.97 1.75 -12.25
CA ILE A 132 -10.79 0.65 -12.71
C ILE A 132 -11.66 1.14 -13.86
N ILE A 133 -11.51 0.50 -15.02
CA ILE A 133 -12.32 0.79 -16.20
C ILE A 133 -12.89 -0.53 -16.66
N ASP A 134 -14.22 -0.59 -16.75
CA ASP A 134 -14.91 -1.81 -17.18
C ASP A 134 -14.50 -3.03 -16.37
N GLY A 135 -14.33 -2.83 -15.07
CA GLY A 135 -13.97 -3.91 -14.17
C GLY A 135 -12.51 -4.30 -14.18
N ILE A 136 -11.69 -3.65 -14.99
CA ILE A 136 -10.28 -3.95 -15.11
C ILE A 136 -9.46 -2.92 -14.36
N LEU A 137 -8.61 -3.39 -13.46
CA LEU A 137 -7.73 -2.53 -12.70
C LEU A 137 -6.44 -2.27 -13.46
N SER A 138 -6.05 -1.00 -13.54
CA SER A 138 -4.72 -0.65 -13.99
C SER A 138 -4.02 0.15 -12.90
N VAL A 139 -2.72 -0.01 -12.79
CA VAL A 139 -1.91 0.69 -11.80
C VAL A 139 -0.76 1.35 -12.51
N THR A 140 -0.58 2.64 -12.26
CA THR A 140 0.47 3.43 -12.88
C THR A 140 1.42 3.96 -11.81
N PRO A 141 2.72 3.69 -11.90
CA PRO A 141 3.68 4.28 -10.97
C PRO A 141 3.77 5.78 -11.18
N ILE A 142 3.72 6.52 -10.09
CA ILE A 142 3.89 7.98 -10.15
C ILE A 142 5.28 8.37 -9.70
N LYS A 143 5.74 7.79 -8.60
CA LYS A 143 7.08 8.03 -8.12
C LYS A 143 7.58 6.84 -7.32
N THR A 144 8.82 6.47 -7.58
CA THR A 144 9.51 5.40 -6.85
C THR A 144 10.83 5.98 -6.40
N PRO A 145 10.88 6.58 -5.20
CA PRO A 145 12.08 7.31 -4.76
C PRO A 145 13.36 6.48 -4.79
N ASP A 146 13.23 5.20 -4.55
CA ASP A 146 14.37 4.30 -4.49
C ASP A 146 14.75 3.68 -5.83
N ASP A 147 13.95 3.88 -6.83
CA ASP A 147 14.27 3.46 -8.20
C ASP A 147 14.61 1.99 -8.41
N ASP A 148 15.20 1.34 -7.45
CA ASP A 148 15.72 0.00 -7.64
C ASP A 148 14.68 -1.06 -7.32
N TYR A 149 13.45 -0.68 -7.04
CA TYR A 149 12.42 -1.65 -6.70
C TYR A 149 11.08 -1.24 -7.28
N ASP A 150 10.49 -2.15 -7.99
CA ASP A 150 9.11 -2.02 -8.44
C ASP A 150 8.54 -3.43 -8.52
N HIS A 151 7.71 -3.79 -7.55
CA HIS A 151 7.16 -5.14 -7.53
C HIS A 151 6.02 -5.32 -8.52
N ARG A 152 5.66 -4.30 -9.26
CA ARG A 152 4.72 -4.44 -10.36
C ARG A 152 5.49 -4.99 -11.55
N ARG A 153 5.51 -6.27 -11.66
CA ARG A 153 6.21 -6.93 -12.75
C ARG A 153 5.25 -7.12 -13.90
N THR A 154 5.72 -6.91 -15.04
CA THR A 154 4.90 -7.08 -16.24
C THR A 154 5.50 -8.12 -17.15
#